data_e91b7d3f7ffefaaba16a945bc097b25f
#
_entry.id   e91b7d3f7ffefaaba16a945bc097b25f
#
_cell.length_a   1.000
_cell.length_b   1.000
_cell.length_c   1.000
_cell.angle_alpha   90.00
_cell.angle_beta   90.00
_cell.angle_gamma   90.00
#
_symmetry.space_group_name_H-M   'P 1'
#
loop_
_entity.id
_entity.type
_entity.pdbx_description
1 polymer ?
#
loop_
_entity_poly.entity_id
_entity_poly.type
_entity_poly.pdbx_seq_one_letter_code
_entity_poly.pdbx_strand_id
1 'polypeptide(L)'
;MRTHEFLLGFRRAKNKASVADMPLLLPLPDHWNRHLKTIYFAFQPLVGRDGKTIFGVEALLRGYERAGFKTIKSFFDEAFEDNVLHALDVSLRFKAILQWRSIFGASNCRLFYNLDTRCVNGDTYEPGQTAAMLKYYNLETGRVYLELSEQHEILPRKQIDLLLKSYRSQGYLLALDDY
;
A
#
# COMPACT_ATOMS: atom_id res chain seq x y z
N MET A 1 3.85 3.29 28.09
CA MET A 1 2.39 3.58 28.05
C MET A 1 1.78 2.59 27.08
N ARG A 2 0.86 1.71 27.51
CA ARG A 2 0.39 0.57 26.69
C ARG A 2 -0.50 1.08 25.56
N THR A 3 -0.10 0.84 24.31
CA THR A 3 -0.90 1.04 23.11
C THR A 3 -2.07 0.06 23.14
N HIS A 4 -3.29 0.56 23.38
CA HIS A 4 -4.49 -0.23 23.18
C HIS A 4 -4.72 -0.41 21.69
N GLU A 5 -4.48 -1.62 21.20
CA GLU A 5 -4.99 -2.07 19.90
C GLU A 5 -6.52 -2.03 19.94
N PHE A 6 -7.10 -1.00 19.35
CA PHE A 6 -8.51 -1.00 19.02
C PHE A 6 -8.69 -1.85 17.76
N LEU A 7 -8.92 -3.14 17.95
CA LEU A 7 -9.45 -4.01 16.91
C LEU A 7 -10.89 -3.58 16.62
N LEU A 8 -11.09 -2.66 15.69
CA LEU A 8 -12.38 -2.41 15.08
C LEU A 8 -12.80 -3.67 14.32
N GLY A 9 -13.78 -4.39 14.90
CA GLY A 9 -14.37 -5.60 14.33
C GLY A 9 -14.86 -5.33 12.89
N PHE A 10 -14.20 -5.95 11.92
CA PHE A 10 -14.53 -5.85 10.51
C PHE A 10 -15.88 -6.51 10.23
N ARG A 11 -16.93 -5.71 10.06
CA ARG A 11 -18.07 -6.13 9.25
C ARG A 11 -17.61 -6.20 7.81
N ARG A 12 -17.64 -7.40 7.25
CA ARG A 12 -17.35 -7.73 5.85
C ARG A 12 -18.24 -6.88 4.95
N ALA A 13 -17.73 -5.73 4.48
CA ALA A 13 -18.41 -4.92 3.48
C ALA A 13 -18.44 -5.74 2.18
N LYS A 14 -19.65 -6.10 1.74
CA LYS A 14 -19.89 -6.73 0.43
C LYS A 14 -19.69 -5.69 -0.67
N ASN A 15 -18.44 -5.35 -0.99
CA ASN A 15 -18.15 -4.58 -2.19
C ASN A 15 -17.66 -5.54 -3.28
N LYS A 16 -18.49 -5.66 -4.33
CA LYS A 16 -18.35 -6.56 -5.48
C LYS A 16 -17.30 -6.11 -6.52
N ALA A 17 -16.39 -5.19 -6.22
CA ALA A 17 -15.29 -4.92 -7.12
C ALA A 17 -14.18 -5.93 -6.84
N SER A 18 -14.07 -6.96 -7.64
CA SER A 18 -12.95 -7.90 -7.63
C SER A 18 -11.71 -7.18 -8.14
N VAL A 19 -10.56 -7.40 -7.50
CA VAL A 19 -9.25 -6.96 -7.99
C VAL A 19 -9.00 -7.47 -9.42
N ALA A 20 -9.62 -8.58 -9.82
CA ALA A 20 -9.51 -9.18 -11.14
C ALA A 20 -10.21 -8.39 -12.27
N ASP A 21 -11.12 -7.44 -11.94
CA ASP A 21 -11.92 -6.73 -12.93
C ASP A 21 -11.31 -5.39 -13.39
N MET A 22 -10.03 -5.13 -13.03
CA MET A 22 -9.39 -3.86 -13.32
C MET A 22 -8.44 -3.91 -14.52
N PRO A 23 -8.67 -3.08 -15.53
CA PRO A 23 -7.82 -3.00 -16.73
C PRO A 23 -6.44 -2.36 -16.47
N LEU A 24 -6.15 -1.94 -15.23
CA LEU A 24 -4.95 -1.20 -14.83
C LEU A 24 -3.96 -2.01 -14.01
N LEU A 25 -4.27 -3.28 -13.69
CA LEU A 25 -3.36 -4.12 -12.93
C LEU A 25 -2.38 -4.83 -13.85
N LEU A 26 -1.12 -4.83 -13.47
CA LEU A 26 -0.10 -5.64 -14.11
C LEU A 26 -0.39 -7.11 -13.91
N PRO A 27 -0.15 -7.96 -14.93
CA PRO A 27 -0.38 -9.39 -14.81
C PRO A 27 0.57 -9.99 -13.76
N LEU A 28 0.01 -10.87 -12.94
CA LEU A 28 0.75 -11.66 -11.96
C LEU A 28 0.61 -13.14 -12.29
N PRO A 29 1.63 -13.97 -12.04
CA PRO A 29 1.52 -15.44 -12.09
C PRO A 29 0.39 -15.95 -11.20
N ASP A 30 -0.18 -17.12 -11.56
CA ASP A 30 -1.34 -17.67 -10.85
C ASP A 30 -1.12 -17.92 -9.36
N HIS A 31 0.09 -18.30 -8.95
CA HIS A 31 0.39 -18.51 -7.54
C HIS A 31 0.36 -17.20 -6.76
N TRP A 32 0.87 -16.10 -7.32
CA TRP A 32 0.79 -14.76 -6.72
C TRP A 32 -0.65 -14.26 -6.66
N ASN A 33 -1.46 -14.52 -7.67
CA ASN A 33 -2.89 -14.23 -7.62
C ASN A 33 -3.61 -15.02 -6.51
N ARG A 34 -3.17 -16.26 -6.21
CA ARG A 34 -3.69 -17.01 -5.06
C ARG A 34 -3.27 -16.40 -3.73
N HIS A 35 -2.01 -15.98 -3.58
CA HIS A 35 -1.53 -15.28 -2.38
C HIS A 35 -2.31 -14.00 -2.13
N LEU A 36 -2.55 -13.19 -3.16
CA LEU A 36 -3.35 -11.97 -3.05
C LEU A 36 -4.75 -12.20 -2.47
N LYS A 37 -5.36 -13.38 -2.66
CA LYS A 37 -6.70 -13.69 -2.09
C LYS A 37 -6.68 -13.78 -0.58
N THR A 38 -5.56 -14.15 0.03
CA THR A 38 -5.41 -14.27 1.49
C THR A 38 -5.00 -12.95 2.15
N ILE A 39 -4.36 -12.07 1.39
CA ILE A 39 -3.86 -10.77 1.89
C ILE A 39 -5.02 -9.81 2.12
N TYR A 40 -4.94 -9.06 3.23
CA TYR A 40 -5.82 -7.94 3.58
C TYR A 40 -5.03 -6.90 4.38
N PHE A 41 -5.65 -5.75 4.66
CA PHE A 41 -5.02 -4.70 5.46
C PHE A 41 -5.76 -4.47 6.76
N ALA A 42 -5.02 -4.39 7.86
CA ALA A 42 -5.48 -3.76 9.08
C ALA A 42 -5.13 -2.27 9.02
N PHE A 43 -5.99 -1.42 9.59
CA PHE A 43 -5.74 0.02 9.61
C PHE A 43 -5.44 0.47 11.03
N GLN A 44 -4.24 1.00 11.24
CA GLN A 44 -3.80 1.58 12.50
C GLN A 44 -4.04 3.09 12.50
N PRO A 45 -4.81 3.64 13.46
CA PRO A 45 -5.06 5.07 13.50
C PRO A 45 -3.80 5.87 13.82
N LEU A 46 -3.60 6.95 13.05
CA LEU A 46 -2.63 7.99 13.31
C LEU A 46 -3.39 9.18 13.90
N VAL A 47 -3.10 9.52 15.14
CA VAL A 47 -3.79 10.59 15.85
C VAL A 47 -3.03 11.92 15.73
N GLY A 48 -3.77 13.01 15.64
CA GLY A 48 -3.21 14.34 15.63
C GLY A 48 -2.55 14.71 16.97
N ARG A 49 -1.91 15.88 17.02
CA ARG A 49 -1.23 16.38 18.22
C ARG A 49 -2.17 16.58 19.42
N ASP A 50 -3.46 16.69 19.18
CA ASP A 50 -4.50 16.78 20.21
C ASP A 50 -4.79 15.44 20.90
N GLY A 51 -4.21 14.34 20.42
CA GLY A 51 -4.40 12.97 20.91
C GLY A 51 -5.82 12.43 20.73
N LYS A 52 -6.68 13.11 19.96
CA LYS A 52 -8.12 12.76 19.80
C LYS A 52 -8.56 12.67 18.36
N THR A 53 -8.09 13.57 17.51
CA THR A 53 -8.49 13.61 16.10
C THR A 53 -7.71 12.57 15.31
N ILE A 54 -8.41 11.69 14.57
CA ILE A 54 -7.78 10.76 13.63
C ILE A 54 -7.35 11.56 12.40
N PHE A 55 -6.05 11.72 12.20
CA PHE A 55 -5.45 12.38 11.06
C PHE A 55 -5.43 11.48 9.83
N GLY A 56 -5.17 10.20 10.04
CA GLY A 56 -5.07 9.19 9.00
C GLY A 56 -5.04 7.79 9.57
N VAL A 57 -4.85 6.83 8.69
CA VAL A 57 -4.66 5.42 9.07
C VAL A 57 -3.51 4.83 8.27
N GLU A 58 -2.67 4.06 8.91
CA GLU A 58 -1.63 3.27 8.27
C GLU A 58 -2.17 1.92 7.86
N ALA A 59 -1.90 1.52 6.61
CA ALA A 59 -2.31 0.23 6.05
C ALA A 59 -1.24 -0.82 6.35
N LEU A 60 -1.53 -1.70 7.30
CA LEU A 60 -0.65 -2.77 7.73
C LEU A 60 -1.06 -4.09 7.08
N LEU A 61 -0.19 -4.66 6.24
CA LEU A 61 -0.42 -5.92 5.53
C LEU A 61 -0.61 -7.09 6.52
N ARG A 62 -1.61 -7.93 6.25
CA ARG A 62 -1.97 -9.11 7.03
C ARG A 62 -2.31 -10.28 6.10
N GLY A 63 -2.29 -11.50 6.63
CA GLY A 63 -2.69 -12.71 5.89
C GLY A 63 -1.56 -13.38 5.13
N TYR A 64 -0.33 -12.89 5.22
CA TYR A 64 0.85 -13.49 4.61
C TYR A 64 1.12 -14.91 5.17
N GLU A 65 0.81 -15.17 6.44
CA GLU A 65 0.93 -16.50 7.05
C GLU A 65 0.02 -17.52 6.36
N ARG A 66 -1.19 -17.10 5.95
CA ARG A 66 -2.13 -17.94 5.20
C ARG A 66 -1.68 -18.19 3.77
N ALA A 67 -0.84 -17.30 3.24
CA ALA A 67 -0.17 -17.48 1.96
C ALA A 67 1.06 -18.41 2.06
N GLY A 68 1.46 -18.81 3.29
CA GLY A 68 2.59 -19.71 3.54
C GLY A 68 3.88 -19.02 3.97
N PHE A 69 3.87 -17.71 4.18
CA PHE A 69 5.07 -16.95 4.55
C PHE A 69 5.20 -16.79 6.05
N LYS A 70 6.44 -16.83 6.55
CA LYS A 70 6.74 -16.66 7.98
C LYS A 70 6.71 -15.20 8.43
N THR A 71 7.09 -14.28 7.53
CA THR A 71 7.20 -12.84 7.81
C THR A 71 6.74 -12.03 6.60
N ILE A 72 6.37 -10.77 6.83
CA ILE A 72 6.09 -9.82 5.74
C ILE A 72 7.33 -9.66 4.85
N LYS A 73 8.52 -9.61 5.45
CA LYS A 73 9.78 -9.52 4.73
C LYS A 73 9.95 -10.69 3.76
N SER A 74 9.75 -11.95 4.21
CA SER A 74 9.90 -13.11 3.33
C SER A 74 8.90 -13.11 2.18
N PHE A 75 7.69 -12.55 2.36
CA PHE A 75 6.71 -12.39 1.32
C PHE A 75 7.18 -11.42 0.22
N PHE A 76 7.75 -10.28 0.60
CA PHE A 76 8.28 -9.30 -0.36
C PHE A 76 9.61 -9.73 -0.98
N ASP A 77 10.45 -10.46 -0.23
CA ASP A 77 11.73 -10.98 -0.75
C ASP A 77 11.48 -12.01 -1.88
N GLU A 78 10.55 -12.94 -1.70
CA GLU A 78 10.18 -13.90 -2.74
C GLU A 78 9.59 -13.20 -3.97
N ALA A 79 8.75 -12.17 -3.77
CA ALA A 79 8.23 -11.39 -4.88
C ALA A 79 9.32 -10.63 -5.66
N PHE A 80 10.37 -10.21 -4.97
CA PHE A 80 11.54 -9.59 -5.59
C PHE A 80 12.35 -10.61 -6.39
N GLU A 81 12.61 -11.79 -5.83
CA GLU A 81 13.31 -12.90 -6.50
C GLU A 81 12.54 -13.39 -7.73
N ASP A 82 11.22 -13.44 -7.66
CA ASP A 82 10.34 -13.81 -8.79
C ASP A 82 10.18 -12.68 -9.83
N ASN A 83 10.83 -11.52 -9.63
CA ASN A 83 10.70 -10.33 -10.48
C ASN A 83 9.26 -9.84 -10.69
N VAL A 84 8.41 -10.00 -9.67
CA VAL A 84 7.00 -9.56 -9.69
C VAL A 84 6.69 -8.47 -8.65
N LEU A 85 7.70 -8.02 -7.89
CA LEU A 85 7.52 -7.12 -6.77
C LEU A 85 6.74 -5.85 -7.14
N HIS A 86 7.05 -5.23 -8.29
CA HIS A 86 6.33 -4.04 -8.75
C HIS A 86 4.85 -4.32 -9.01
N ALA A 87 4.54 -5.38 -9.76
CA ALA A 87 3.16 -5.77 -10.09
C ALA A 87 2.38 -6.15 -8.83
N LEU A 88 3.04 -6.84 -7.90
CA LEU A 88 2.48 -7.21 -6.61
C LEU A 88 2.18 -5.97 -5.76
N ASP A 89 3.14 -5.05 -5.61
CA ASP A 89 2.96 -3.83 -4.82
C ASP A 89 1.84 -2.94 -5.37
N VAL A 90 1.74 -2.78 -6.69
CA VAL A 90 0.62 -2.07 -7.33
C VAL A 90 -0.72 -2.73 -6.96
N SER A 91 -0.81 -4.05 -7.00
CA SER A 91 -2.02 -4.81 -6.65
C SER A 91 -2.37 -4.70 -5.17
N LEU A 92 -1.37 -4.74 -4.28
CA LEU A 92 -1.54 -4.57 -2.83
C LEU A 92 -1.99 -3.16 -2.48
N ARG A 93 -1.35 -2.14 -3.07
CA ARG A 93 -1.69 -0.73 -2.87
C ARG A 93 -3.13 -0.45 -3.29
N PHE A 94 -3.51 -1.00 -4.43
CA PHE A 94 -4.90 -0.91 -4.88
C PHE A 94 -5.86 -1.54 -3.88
N LYS A 95 -5.54 -2.74 -3.39
CA LYS A 95 -6.36 -3.42 -2.39
C LYS A 95 -6.48 -2.61 -1.10
N ALA A 96 -5.39 -2.00 -0.62
CA ALA A 96 -5.38 -1.11 0.52
C ALA A 96 -6.30 0.12 0.29
N ILE A 97 -6.19 0.76 -0.87
CA ILE A 97 -7.01 1.91 -1.26
C ILE A 97 -8.50 1.55 -1.28
N LEU A 98 -8.88 0.42 -1.86
CA LEU A 98 -10.29 -0.01 -1.89
C LEU A 98 -10.84 -0.30 -0.50
N GLN A 99 -10.07 -1.00 0.36
CA GLN A 99 -10.48 -1.26 1.72
C GLN A 99 -10.60 0.04 2.53
N TRP A 100 -9.62 0.93 2.43
CA TRP A 100 -9.65 2.24 3.08
C TRP A 100 -10.86 3.07 2.62
N ARG A 101 -11.10 3.14 1.31
CA ARG A 101 -12.24 3.85 0.74
C ARG A 101 -13.57 3.32 1.28
N SER A 102 -13.72 2.02 1.42
CA SER A 102 -14.96 1.40 1.90
C SER A 102 -15.28 1.77 3.35
N ILE A 103 -14.26 2.10 4.15
CA ILE A 103 -14.40 2.41 5.59
C ILE A 103 -14.37 3.93 5.82
N PHE A 104 -13.44 4.64 5.17
CA PHE A 104 -13.10 6.03 5.46
C PHE A 104 -13.39 6.99 4.30
N GLY A 105 -13.96 6.51 3.18
CA GLY A 105 -14.12 7.29 1.95
C GLY A 105 -14.92 8.58 2.12
N ALA A 106 -15.90 8.58 3.02
CA ALA A 106 -16.74 9.76 3.34
C ALA A 106 -16.11 10.72 4.37
N SER A 107 -14.97 10.38 4.96
CA SER A 107 -14.26 11.19 5.96
C SER A 107 -13.04 11.88 5.34
N ASN A 108 -12.44 12.83 6.08
CA ASN A 108 -11.16 13.45 5.73
C ASN A 108 -9.94 12.62 6.16
N CYS A 109 -10.16 11.35 6.54
CA CYS A 109 -9.09 10.44 6.95
C CYS A 109 -8.12 10.18 5.79
N ARG A 110 -6.83 10.22 6.04
CA ARG A 110 -5.76 9.96 5.07
C ARG A 110 -5.32 8.51 5.13
N LEU A 111 -4.86 7.97 4.00
CA LEU A 111 -4.25 6.65 3.92
C LEU A 111 -2.73 6.79 3.91
N PHE A 112 -2.06 6.04 4.76
CA PHE A 112 -0.62 5.85 4.76
C PHE A 112 -0.31 4.42 4.30
N TYR A 113 0.57 4.31 3.31
CA TYR A 113 0.90 3.03 2.69
C TYR A 113 2.41 2.87 2.59
N ASN A 114 2.94 1.80 3.20
CA ASN A 114 4.35 1.44 3.15
C ASN A 114 4.73 0.97 1.75
N LEU A 115 5.68 1.67 1.12
CA LEU A 115 6.20 1.37 -0.21
C LEU A 115 7.53 0.62 -0.09
N ASP A 116 7.63 -0.55 -0.71
CA ASP A 116 8.92 -1.21 -0.86
C ASP A 116 9.71 -0.51 -1.98
N THR A 117 10.79 0.16 -1.61
CA THR A 117 11.60 0.95 -2.54
C THR A 117 12.26 0.12 -3.63
N ARG A 118 12.41 -1.20 -3.45
CA ARG A 118 12.94 -2.12 -4.46
C ARG A 118 12.02 -2.24 -5.69
N CYS A 119 10.74 -1.87 -5.56
CA CYS A 119 9.78 -1.87 -6.68
C CYS A 119 10.25 -1.06 -7.89
N VAL A 120 11.07 -0.02 -7.67
CA VAL A 120 11.49 0.91 -8.74
C VAL A 120 12.72 0.45 -9.51
N ASN A 121 13.38 -0.60 -9.05
CA ASN A 121 14.58 -1.15 -9.70
C ASN A 121 14.27 -2.25 -10.72
N GLY A 122 13.01 -2.67 -10.83
CA GLY A 122 12.60 -3.71 -11.77
C GLY A 122 12.43 -3.18 -13.19
N ASP A 123 12.77 -4.00 -14.19
CA ASP A 123 12.57 -3.69 -15.62
C ASP A 123 11.08 -3.43 -15.96
N THR A 124 10.17 -3.80 -15.07
CA THR A 124 8.72 -3.67 -15.21
C THR A 124 8.14 -2.42 -14.55
N TYR A 125 8.99 -1.53 -14.01
CA TYR A 125 8.51 -0.33 -13.34
C TYR A 125 7.83 0.65 -14.32
N GLU A 126 6.52 0.83 -14.13
CA GLU A 126 5.72 1.83 -14.85
C GLU A 126 5.16 2.88 -13.87
N PRO A 127 5.61 4.14 -13.95
CA PRO A 127 5.08 5.20 -13.10
C PRO A 127 3.64 5.56 -13.47
N GLY A 128 2.85 6.01 -12.48
CA GLY A 128 1.53 6.59 -12.73
C GLY A 128 0.33 5.64 -12.57
N GLN A 129 0.54 4.34 -12.41
CA GLN A 129 -0.55 3.37 -12.27
C GLN A 129 -1.48 3.67 -11.08
N THR A 130 -0.91 4.02 -9.92
CA THR A 130 -1.72 4.38 -8.75
C THR A 130 -2.52 5.66 -8.98
N ALA A 131 -1.95 6.66 -9.67
CA ALA A 131 -2.67 7.89 -10.01
C ALA A 131 -3.86 7.59 -10.93
N ALA A 132 -3.68 6.71 -11.92
CA ALA A 132 -4.74 6.26 -12.79
C ALA A 132 -5.87 5.55 -12.02
N MET A 133 -5.52 4.71 -11.04
CA MET A 133 -6.47 4.05 -10.15
C MET A 133 -7.25 5.04 -9.29
N LEU A 134 -6.57 5.99 -8.65
CA LEU A 134 -7.23 7.00 -7.83
C LEU A 134 -8.20 7.84 -8.66
N LYS A 135 -7.77 8.24 -9.87
CA LYS A 135 -8.63 8.96 -10.82
C LYS A 135 -9.86 8.13 -11.21
N TYR A 136 -9.70 6.84 -11.52
CA TYR A 136 -10.81 5.95 -11.85
C TYR A 136 -11.86 5.86 -10.74
N TYR A 137 -11.41 5.86 -9.46
CA TYR A 137 -12.29 5.82 -8.29
C TYR A 137 -12.70 7.20 -7.77
N ASN A 138 -12.37 8.27 -8.50
CA ASN A 138 -12.64 9.66 -8.10
C ASN A 138 -12.10 9.96 -6.69
N LEU A 139 -10.87 9.53 -6.43
CA LEU A 139 -10.13 9.75 -5.18
C LEU A 139 -9.02 10.77 -5.41
N GLU A 140 -8.82 11.65 -4.44
CA GLU A 140 -7.75 12.66 -4.47
C GLU A 140 -6.40 12.03 -4.11
N THR A 141 -5.38 12.28 -4.93
CA THR A 141 -3.99 11.81 -4.66
C THR A 141 -3.45 12.36 -3.35
N GLY A 142 -3.77 13.61 -3.01
CA GLY A 142 -3.38 14.26 -1.75
C GLY A 142 -3.94 13.62 -0.48
N ARG A 143 -4.78 12.60 -0.58
CA ARG A 143 -5.25 11.80 0.56
C ARG A 143 -4.43 10.54 0.79
N VAL A 144 -3.52 10.19 -0.11
CA VAL A 144 -2.66 9.01 -0.02
C VAL A 144 -1.23 9.45 0.23
N TYR A 145 -0.68 9.00 1.35
CA TYR A 145 0.73 9.14 1.72
C TYR A 145 1.44 7.84 1.38
N LEU A 146 2.58 7.95 0.71
CA LEU A 146 3.50 6.83 0.53
C LEU A 146 4.61 6.96 1.56
N GLU A 147 4.75 5.94 2.39
CA GLU A 147 5.78 5.86 3.42
C GLU A 147 6.97 5.09 2.88
N LEU A 148 8.15 5.65 3.07
CA LEU A 148 9.41 5.04 2.69
C LEU A 148 10.12 4.61 3.96
N SER A 149 10.34 3.29 4.11
CA SER A 149 11.09 2.74 5.22
C SER A 149 12.58 2.66 4.88
N GLU A 150 13.43 3.03 5.85
CA GLU A 150 14.89 2.88 5.71
C GLU A 150 15.38 1.42 5.84
N GLN A 151 14.50 0.48 6.17
CA GLN A 151 14.88 -0.92 6.47
C GLN A 151 15.32 -1.73 5.25
N HIS A 152 15.11 -1.23 4.03
CA HIS A 152 15.61 -1.89 2.82
C HIS A 152 16.87 -1.18 2.33
N GLU A 153 17.84 -1.97 1.85
CA GLU A 153 19.11 -1.48 1.32
C GLU A 153 18.90 -0.21 0.48
N ILE A 154 19.55 0.85 0.94
CA ILE A 154 19.35 2.21 0.44
C ILE A 154 19.64 2.22 -1.06
N LEU A 155 18.61 2.44 -1.85
CA LEU A 155 18.79 2.80 -3.25
C LEU A 155 19.81 3.93 -3.36
N PRO A 156 20.67 3.95 -4.39
CA PRO A 156 21.54 5.09 -4.62
C PRO A 156 20.75 6.38 -4.54
N ARG A 157 21.22 7.37 -3.80
CA ARG A 157 20.52 8.63 -3.51
C ARG A 157 19.85 9.26 -4.74
N LYS A 158 20.50 9.16 -5.91
CA LYS A 158 19.91 9.62 -7.19
C LYS A 158 18.61 8.90 -7.56
N GLN A 159 18.51 7.60 -7.28
CA GLN A 159 17.30 6.83 -7.60
C GLN A 159 16.18 7.17 -6.64
N ILE A 160 16.49 7.35 -5.35
CA ILE A 160 15.52 7.83 -4.35
C ILE A 160 14.99 9.21 -4.77
N ASP A 161 15.88 10.15 -5.14
CA ASP A 161 15.47 11.48 -5.56
C ASP A 161 14.55 11.46 -6.79
N LEU A 162 14.83 10.58 -7.76
CA LEU A 162 13.98 10.40 -8.95
C LEU A 162 12.62 9.83 -8.57
N LEU A 163 12.58 8.84 -7.68
CA LEU A 163 11.36 8.24 -7.16
C LEU A 163 10.51 9.29 -6.44
N LEU A 164 11.10 10.02 -5.51
CA LEU A 164 10.43 11.08 -4.75
C LEU A 164 9.86 12.16 -5.68
N LYS A 165 10.63 12.59 -6.68
CA LYS A 165 10.18 13.55 -7.70
C LYS A 165 9.01 13.00 -8.51
N SER A 166 9.09 11.74 -8.95
CA SER A 166 8.02 11.08 -9.70
C SER A 166 6.72 11.04 -8.91
N TYR A 167 6.73 10.58 -7.66
CA TYR A 167 5.51 10.53 -6.84
C TYR A 167 4.97 11.92 -6.50
N ARG A 168 5.83 12.89 -6.17
CA ARG A 168 5.40 14.26 -5.92
C ARG A 168 4.77 14.92 -7.14
N SER A 169 5.31 14.69 -8.34
CA SER A 169 4.75 15.22 -9.59
C SER A 169 3.35 14.63 -9.89
N GLN A 170 3.04 13.46 -9.36
CA GLN A 170 1.74 12.81 -9.44
C GLN A 170 0.77 13.27 -8.34
N GLY A 171 1.20 14.16 -7.44
CA GLY A 171 0.38 14.72 -6.34
C GLY A 171 0.33 13.87 -5.07
N TYR A 172 1.20 12.85 -4.92
CA TYR A 172 1.30 12.09 -3.68
C TYR A 172 2.06 12.89 -2.62
N LEU A 173 1.64 12.67 -1.38
CA LEU A 173 2.40 13.08 -0.21
C LEU A 173 3.32 11.94 0.20
N LEU A 174 4.52 12.29 0.65
CA LEU A 174 5.53 11.33 1.05
C LEU A 174 5.82 11.50 2.52
N ALA A 175 5.91 10.39 3.23
CA ALA A 175 6.35 10.33 4.62
C ALA A 175 7.61 9.47 4.71
N LEU A 176 8.48 9.82 5.66
CA LEU A 176 9.63 8.99 6.02
C LEU A 176 9.28 8.32 7.33
N ASP A 177 9.42 7.01 7.37
CA ASP A 177 9.17 6.20 8.55
C ASP A 177 10.49 5.85 9.23
N ASP A 178 10.47 5.72 10.57
CA ASP A 178 11.63 5.37 11.42
C ASP A 178 12.81 6.37 11.40
N TYR A 179 12.54 7.69 11.30
CA TYR A 179 13.55 8.76 11.43
C TYR A 179 13.78 9.17 12.88
#